data_daa6b4680e1d6811f5d6b8cd7961bdb5
#
_entry.id   daa6b4680e1d6811f5d6b8cd7961bdb5
#
_cell.length_a   1.000
_cell.length_b   1.000
_cell.length_c   1.000
_cell.angle_alpha   90.00
_cell.angle_beta   90.00
_cell.angle_gamma   90.00
#
_symmetry.space_group_name_H-M   'P 1'
#
loop_
_entity.id
_entity.type
_entity.pdbx_description
1 polymer ?
#
loop_
_entity_poly.entity_id
_entity_poly.type
_entity_poly.pdbx_seq_one_letter_code
_entity_poly.pdbx_strand_id
1 'polypeptide(L)'
;KTGWLWIVVVGVFYFLMYCAVFLVLIRKLDYKTPGREVGATAKLYTRSDVEQRKEERKGTGPGQAGREKSAGKTGTRSGEILKGLGGPDNITDVDCCATRLRCTVKDEKKVDESVLKATGASGVIKKGKGVQIIYGPQVSVIKSDLEEYLEKCGDESDEGDSHELIKSPMTGTVIPLSEVPDEAFAGKMMGDGAAVIPDDEYVYAPADGTVTFVFPTKHAIGFQTDGGHEMLIHVGIDTVSLSGDSFEAFVHDGDHVRTGDKLLKADIQEIKDKVPSLASPVLFTDLPDCLEVHILKRGKIRSGEPFLELHNKEKQEVG
;
A
#
# COMPACT_ATOMS: atom_id res chain seq x y z
N LYS A 1 -37.69 5.91 -46.25
CA LYS A 1 -37.84 5.81 -44.77
C LYS A 1 -37.50 4.42 -44.18
N THR A 2 -36.58 3.64 -44.74
CA THR A 2 -36.25 2.27 -44.29
C THR A 2 -34.77 1.94 -44.24
N GLY A 3 -33.92 2.94 -44.20
CA GLY A 3 -32.43 2.73 -44.24
C GLY A 3 -31.82 2.09 -42.99
N TRP A 4 -32.49 2.21 -41.84
CA TRP A 4 -31.91 1.70 -40.56
C TRP A 4 -31.96 0.17 -40.44
N LEU A 5 -32.95 -0.49 -41.07
CA LEU A 5 -33.05 -1.95 -41.09
C LEU A 5 -31.85 -2.62 -41.80
N TRP A 6 -31.31 -1.96 -42.84
CA TRP A 6 -30.13 -2.44 -43.53
C TRP A 6 -28.88 -2.41 -42.68
N ILE A 7 -28.78 -1.50 -41.72
CA ILE A 7 -27.65 -1.42 -40.77
C ILE A 7 -27.61 -2.68 -39.92
N VAL A 8 -28.77 -3.17 -39.46
CA VAL A 8 -28.87 -4.39 -38.66
C VAL A 8 -28.45 -5.61 -39.47
N VAL A 9 -28.93 -5.73 -40.70
CA VAL A 9 -28.59 -6.85 -41.61
C VAL A 9 -27.08 -6.87 -41.91
N VAL A 10 -26.54 -5.70 -42.23
CA VAL A 10 -25.10 -5.53 -42.48
C VAL A 10 -24.29 -5.83 -41.22
N GLY A 11 -24.75 -5.38 -40.04
CA GLY A 11 -24.10 -5.65 -38.75
C GLY A 11 -24.04 -7.15 -38.46
N VAL A 12 -25.13 -7.88 -38.65
CA VAL A 12 -25.18 -9.34 -38.44
C VAL A 12 -24.24 -10.04 -39.42
N PHE A 13 -24.21 -9.61 -40.68
CA PHE A 13 -23.31 -10.18 -41.70
C PHE A 13 -21.85 -9.99 -41.31
N TYR A 14 -21.45 -8.78 -40.92
CA TYR A 14 -20.08 -8.53 -40.46
C TYR A 14 -19.75 -9.31 -39.20
N PHE A 15 -20.68 -9.40 -38.24
CA PHE A 15 -20.48 -10.20 -37.02
C PHE A 15 -20.19 -11.67 -37.34
N LEU A 16 -21.00 -12.29 -38.23
CA LEU A 16 -20.81 -13.67 -38.61
C LEU A 16 -19.47 -13.85 -39.41
N MET A 17 -19.15 -12.90 -40.27
CA MET A 17 -17.87 -12.90 -41.00
C MET A 17 -16.66 -12.81 -40.05
N TYR A 18 -16.70 -11.92 -39.11
CA TYR A 18 -15.64 -11.80 -38.06
C TYR A 18 -15.52 -13.08 -37.24
N CYS A 19 -16.65 -13.64 -36.79
CA CYS A 19 -16.64 -14.91 -36.06
C CYS A 19 -16.02 -16.04 -36.87
N ALA A 20 -16.36 -16.16 -38.15
CA ALA A 20 -15.81 -17.17 -39.03
C ALA A 20 -14.30 -16.99 -39.24
N VAL A 21 -13.85 -15.76 -39.53
CA VAL A 21 -12.44 -15.44 -39.71
C VAL A 21 -11.64 -15.72 -38.43
N PHE A 22 -12.14 -15.29 -37.28
CA PHE A 22 -11.48 -15.55 -35.98
C PHE A 22 -11.43 -17.04 -35.66
N LEU A 23 -12.50 -17.80 -35.90
CA LEU A 23 -12.53 -19.25 -35.69
C LEU A 23 -11.48 -19.96 -36.58
N VAL A 24 -11.35 -19.54 -37.85
CA VAL A 24 -10.35 -20.08 -38.74
C VAL A 24 -8.94 -19.71 -38.32
N LEU A 25 -8.70 -18.45 -37.97
CA LEU A 25 -7.39 -17.98 -37.48
C LEU A 25 -6.97 -18.70 -36.19
N ILE A 26 -7.88 -18.82 -35.23
CA ILE A 26 -7.62 -19.50 -33.95
C ILE A 26 -7.34 -20.99 -34.15
N ARG A 27 -8.10 -21.67 -35.05
CA ARG A 27 -7.93 -23.11 -35.30
C ARG A 27 -6.75 -23.45 -36.22
N LYS A 28 -6.48 -22.62 -37.21
CA LYS A 28 -5.48 -22.91 -38.27
C LYS A 28 -4.10 -22.31 -37.97
N LEU A 29 -4.03 -21.20 -37.25
CA LEU A 29 -2.78 -20.52 -36.91
C LEU A 29 -2.38 -20.69 -35.42
N ASP A 30 -3.16 -21.44 -34.65
CA ASP A 30 -2.91 -21.71 -33.23
C ASP A 30 -2.50 -20.46 -32.41
N TYR A 31 -3.20 -19.34 -32.70
CA TYR A 31 -2.97 -18.11 -31.95
C TYR A 31 -3.22 -18.35 -30.46
N LYS A 32 -2.18 -18.21 -29.65
CA LYS A 32 -2.22 -18.29 -28.19
C LYS A 32 -2.93 -17.06 -27.65
N THR A 33 -4.24 -17.16 -27.47
CA THR A 33 -5.01 -16.15 -26.74
C THR A 33 -4.83 -16.36 -25.23
N PRO A 34 -4.83 -15.30 -24.39
CA PRO A 34 -4.79 -15.41 -22.92
C PRO A 34 -5.87 -16.39 -22.44
N GLY A 35 -5.48 -17.42 -21.66
CA GLY A 35 -6.38 -18.48 -21.18
C GLY A 35 -6.42 -19.76 -22.02
N ARG A 36 -5.66 -19.86 -23.11
CA ARG A 36 -5.57 -21.05 -23.98
C ARG A 36 -4.17 -21.69 -23.95
N GLU A 37 -3.54 -21.69 -22.80
CA GLU A 37 -2.30 -22.45 -22.60
C GLU A 37 -2.62 -23.94 -22.50
N VAL A 38 -1.82 -24.78 -23.17
CA VAL A 38 -1.97 -26.26 -23.17
C VAL A 38 -1.80 -26.73 -21.73
N GLY A 39 -2.91 -27.14 -21.08
CA GLY A 39 -2.94 -27.59 -19.67
C GLY A 39 -3.56 -26.60 -18.68
N ALA A 40 -3.95 -25.41 -19.10
CA ALA A 40 -4.72 -24.49 -18.27
C ALA A 40 -6.20 -24.82 -18.35
N THR A 41 -6.66 -25.75 -17.53
CA THR A 41 -8.05 -25.69 -17.06
C THR A 41 -8.19 -24.32 -16.36
N ALA A 42 -9.18 -23.53 -16.74
CA ALA A 42 -9.55 -22.31 -16.05
C ALA A 42 -9.97 -22.67 -14.61
N LYS A 43 -8.98 -22.85 -13.76
CA LYS A 43 -9.16 -23.10 -12.35
C LYS A 43 -9.37 -21.73 -11.72
N LEU A 44 -10.59 -21.46 -11.27
CA LEU A 44 -10.79 -20.40 -10.29
C LEU A 44 -9.93 -20.79 -9.09
N TYR A 45 -8.86 -20.05 -8.86
CA TYR A 45 -8.02 -20.26 -7.69
C TYR A 45 -8.83 -19.90 -6.45
N THR A 46 -9.16 -20.90 -5.67
CA THR A 46 -9.77 -20.71 -4.35
C THR A 46 -8.68 -20.30 -3.35
N ARG A 47 -9.10 -19.70 -2.24
CA ARG A 47 -8.19 -19.27 -1.16
C ARG A 47 -7.30 -20.43 -0.66
N SER A 48 -7.82 -21.65 -0.64
CA SER A 48 -7.10 -22.88 -0.30
C SER A 48 -6.00 -23.25 -1.31
N ASP A 49 -6.18 -22.98 -2.61
CA ASP A 49 -5.16 -23.24 -3.64
C ASP A 49 -3.96 -22.27 -3.51
N VAL A 50 -4.21 -21.07 -2.99
CA VAL A 50 -3.15 -20.08 -2.71
C VAL A 50 -2.36 -20.46 -1.46
N GLU A 51 -3.02 -20.97 -0.43
CA GLU A 51 -2.37 -21.42 0.81
C GLU A 51 -1.52 -22.68 0.59
N GLN A 52 -2.01 -23.68 -0.15
CA GLN A 52 -1.22 -24.87 -0.51
C GLN A 52 0.05 -24.51 -1.30
N ARG A 53 -0.02 -23.53 -2.22
CA ARG A 53 1.17 -23.04 -2.93
C ARG A 53 2.18 -22.34 -2.02
N LYS A 54 1.73 -21.72 -0.93
CA LYS A 54 2.63 -21.11 0.07
C LYS A 54 3.37 -22.18 0.90
N GLU A 55 2.72 -23.29 1.19
CA GLU A 55 3.33 -24.41 1.95
C GLU A 55 4.32 -25.22 1.10
N GLU A 56 4.01 -25.49 -0.16
CA GLU A 56 4.93 -26.17 -1.10
C GLU A 56 6.22 -25.39 -1.37
N ARG A 57 6.18 -24.04 -1.25
CA ARG A 57 7.37 -23.18 -1.40
C ARG A 57 8.30 -23.17 -0.17
N LYS A 58 7.89 -23.65 0.98
CA LYS A 58 8.75 -23.77 2.17
C LYS A 58 9.73 -24.96 2.13
N GLY A 59 9.61 -25.85 1.14
CA GLY A 59 10.32 -27.14 1.07
C GLY A 59 11.47 -27.25 0.07
N THR A 60 11.81 -26.24 -0.75
CA THR A 60 12.88 -26.38 -1.75
C THR A 60 13.92 -25.27 -1.62
N GLY A 61 15.16 -25.70 -1.43
CA GLY A 61 16.36 -24.89 -1.21
C GLY A 61 16.79 -23.99 -2.40
N PRO A 62 17.95 -23.29 -2.30
CA PRO A 62 18.25 -22.05 -2.99
C PRO A 62 18.66 -22.22 -4.44
N GLY A 63 17.89 -21.71 -5.37
CA GLY A 63 18.29 -21.64 -6.78
C GLY A 63 17.17 -21.18 -7.69
N GLN A 64 16.93 -19.91 -7.76
CA GLN A 64 16.50 -19.09 -8.90
C GLN A 64 15.84 -17.79 -8.39
N ALA A 65 16.70 -16.80 -8.16
CA ALA A 65 16.29 -15.42 -7.94
C ALA A 65 15.81 -14.83 -9.27
N GLY A 66 14.55 -14.48 -9.36
CA GLY A 66 14.07 -13.73 -10.50
C GLY A 66 12.60 -13.95 -10.81
N ARG A 67 11.72 -13.52 -9.91
CA ARG A 67 10.34 -13.03 -10.17
C ARG A 67 9.45 -13.29 -8.96
N GLU A 68 9.14 -12.27 -8.26
CA GLU A 68 8.05 -12.06 -7.32
C GLU A 68 8.53 -11.35 -6.04
N LYS A 69 8.73 -10.05 -6.17
CA LYS A 69 8.75 -9.09 -5.06
C LYS A 69 8.12 -7.79 -5.59
N SER A 70 6.81 -7.73 -5.67
CA SER A 70 6.14 -6.47 -6.04
C SER A 70 4.78 -6.26 -5.38
N ALA A 71 4.53 -6.87 -4.22
CA ALA A 71 3.30 -6.61 -3.48
C ALA A 71 3.55 -6.04 -2.07
N GLY A 72 4.70 -5.38 -1.84
CA GLY A 72 5.05 -4.78 -0.57
C GLY A 72 6.08 -3.67 -0.68
N LYS A 73 6.28 -3.09 -1.89
CA LYS A 73 7.35 -2.11 -2.15
C LYS A 73 6.92 -0.90 -2.97
N THR A 74 5.63 -0.56 -3.03
CA THR A 74 5.18 0.53 -3.90
C THR A 74 5.75 1.87 -3.41
N GLY A 75 5.67 2.18 -2.12
CA GLY A 75 6.23 3.39 -1.53
C GLY A 75 7.75 3.48 -1.66
N THR A 76 8.48 2.39 -1.36
CA THR A 76 9.93 2.34 -1.45
C THR A 76 10.45 2.50 -2.89
N ARG A 77 9.75 1.97 -3.91
CA ARG A 77 10.17 2.11 -5.30
C ARG A 77 9.99 3.53 -5.82
N SER A 78 8.86 4.16 -5.54
CA SER A 78 8.61 5.56 -5.88
C SER A 78 9.60 6.49 -5.18
N GLY A 79 9.90 6.25 -3.90
CA GLY A 79 10.93 6.96 -3.15
C GLY A 79 12.33 6.81 -3.76
N GLU A 80 12.72 5.59 -4.18
CA GLU A 80 14.00 5.36 -4.86
C GLU A 80 14.05 6.06 -6.24
N ILE A 81 12.94 6.07 -7.00
CA ILE A 81 12.86 6.81 -8.27
C ILE A 81 13.01 8.30 -8.01
N LEU A 82 12.31 8.82 -7.01
CA LEU A 82 12.39 10.21 -6.62
C LEU A 82 13.81 10.62 -6.23
N LYS A 83 14.46 9.84 -5.38
CA LYS A 83 15.85 10.02 -5.00
C LYS A 83 16.80 9.98 -6.22
N GLY A 84 16.58 9.04 -7.13
CA GLY A 84 17.37 8.93 -8.37
C GLY A 84 17.14 10.09 -9.34
N LEU A 85 15.99 10.78 -9.25
CA LEU A 85 15.72 12.01 -10.02
C LEU A 85 16.22 13.28 -9.32
N GLY A 86 16.77 13.18 -8.13
CA GLY A 86 17.34 14.31 -7.38
C GLY A 86 16.39 14.98 -6.40
N GLY A 87 15.35 14.26 -5.99
CA GLY A 87 14.34 14.70 -5.02
C GLY A 87 13.11 15.34 -5.65
N PRO A 88 12.02 15.54 -4.84
CA PRO A 88 10.74 16.08 -5.34
C PRO A 88 10.92 17.47 -5.93
N ASP A 89 11.69 18.33 -5.30
CA ASP A 89 11.96 19.69 -5.76
C ASP A 89 12.66 19.77 -7.13
N ASN A 90 13.30 18.70 -7.57
CA ASN A 90 14.00 18.65 -8.85
C ASN A 90 13.07 18.27 -9.99
N ILE A 91 11.89 17.73 -9.73
CA ILE A 91 10.93 17.29 -10.73
C ILE A 91 9.96 18.41 -11.04
N THR A 92 9.72 18.67 -12.33
CA THR A 92 8.74 19.68 -12.79
C THR A 92 7.57 19.07 -13.53
N ASP A 93 7.74 17.86 -14.06
CA ASP A 93 6.69 17.17 -14.80
C ASP A 93 6.98 15.67 -14.88
N VAL A 94 5.91 14.87 -14.81
CA VAL A 94 5.96 13.39 -14.93
C VAL A 94 4.94 12.94 -15.94
N ASP A 95 5.41 12.29 -17.01
CA ASP A 95 4.57 11.69 -18.04
C ASP A 95 5.09 10.30 -18.41
N CYS A 96 4.33 9.53 -19.16
CA CYS A 96 4.79 8.25 -19.66
C CYS A 96 4.31 7.98 -21.10
N CYS A 97 5.04 7.15 -21.79
CA CYS A 97 4.56 6.49 -23.01
C CYS A 97 4.45 4.98 -22.74
N ALA A 98 4.16 4.18 -23.75
CA ALA A 98 3.91 2.74 -23.60
C ALA A 98 4.98 1.95 -22.80
N THR A 99 6.24 2.42 -22.73
CA THR A 99 7.34 1.70 -22.09
C THR A 99 8.32 2.58 -21.30
N ARG A 100 8.13 3.90 -21.29
CA ARG A 100 9.10 4.84 -20.69
C ARG A 100 8.40 5.84 -19.80
N LEU A 101 8.91 5.99 -18.59
CA LEU A 101 8.62 7.12 -17.73
C LEU A 101 9.42 8.32 -18.25
N ARG A 102 8.77 9.47 -18.39
CA ARG A 102 9.34 10.72 -18.88
C ARG A 102 9.24 11.76 -17.79
N CYS A 103 10.37 12.17 -17.25
CA CYS A 103 10.40 13.22 -16.23
C CYS A 103 11.13 14.44 -16.76
N THR A 104 10.63 15.62 -16.41
CA THR A 104 11.36 16.87 -16.62
C THR A 104 11.93 17.31 -15.29
N VAL A 105 13.25 17.59 -15.26
CA VAL A 105 13.96 17.99 -14.03
C VAL A 105 14.50 19.42 -14.15
N LYS A 106 14.61 20.10 -13.00
CA LYS A 106 15.20 21.45 -12.94
C LYS A 106 16.71 21.42 -13.19
N ASP A 107 17.43 20.46 -12.55
CA ASP A 107 18.88 20.27 -12.65
C ASP A 107 19.20 18.80 -12.98
N GLU A 108 19.76 18.57 -14.19
CA GLU A 108 20.15 17.24 -14.67
C GLU A 108 21.35 16.63 -13.90
N LYS A 109 22.15 17.46 -13.22
CA LYS A 109 23.30 17.01 -12.46
C LYS A 109 22.93 16.24 -11.20
N LYS A 110 21.72 16.48 -10.67
CA LYS A 110 21.18 15.78 -9.50
C LYS A 110 20.65 14.38 -9.83
N VAL A 111 20.55 14.03 -11.12
CA VAL A 111 19.98 12.75 -11.54
C VAL A 111 21.04 11.64 -11.46
N ASP A 112 20.79 10.65 -10.60
CA ASP A 112 21.63 9.47 -10.42
C ASP A 112 21.06 8.27 -11.20
N GLU A 113 21.74 7.92 -12.31
CA GLU A 113 21.33 6.78 -13.14
C GLU A 113 21.51 5.42 -12.45
N SER A 114 22.43 5.31 -11.50
CA SER A 114 22.68 4.05 -10.80
C SER A 114 21.53 3.70 -9.87
N VAL A 115 21.00 4.69 -9.15
CA VAL A 115 19.80 4.57 -8.33
C VAL A 115 18.61 4.24 -9.20
N LEU A 116 18.39 4.96 -10.31
CA LEU A 116 17.26 4.69 -11.22
C LEU A 116 17.32 3.29 -11.83
N LYS A 117 18.50 2.77 -12.15
CA LYS A 117 18.65 1.38 -12.64
C LYS A 117 18.36 0.36 -11.56
N ALA A 118 18.70 0.64 -10.30
CA ALA A 118 18.41 -0.23 -9.17
C ALA A 118 16.90 -0.40 -8.94
N THR A 119 16.04 0.56 -9.35
CA THR A 119 14.58 0.45 -9.29
C THR A 119 13.98 -0.52 -10.30
N GLY A 120 14.81 -1.18 -11.11
CA GLY A 120 14.38 -2.12 -12.14
C GLY A 120 14.22 -1.51 -13.54
N ALA A 121 14.78 -0.32 -13.77
CA ALA A 121 14.83 0.27 -15.10
C ALA A 121 15.81 -0.47 -16.01
N SER A 122 15.37 -0.79 -17.22
CA SER A 122 16.23 -1.39 -18.25
C SER A 122 17.25 -0.41 -18.85
N GLY A 123 17.00 0.89 -18.70
CA GLY A 123 17.89 1.96 -19.18
C GLY A 123 17.38 3.33 -18.81
N VAL A 124 18.30 4.30 -18.74
CA VAL A 124 18.02 5.71 -18.46
C VAL A 124 18.63 6.54 -19.59
N ILE A 125 17.88 7.47 -20.14
CA ILE A 125 18.31 8.38 -21.22
C ILE A 125 18.12 9.80 -20.70
N LYS A 126 19.20 10.56 -20.62
CA LYS A 126 19.18 11.99 -20.30
C LYS A 126 19.33 12.82 -21.56
N LYS A 127 18.50 13.84 -21.70
CA LYS A 127 18.59 14.80 -22.81
C LYS A 127 18.25 16.21 -22.28
N GLY A 128 19.26 16.95 -21.85
CA GLY A 128 19.07 18.19 -21.13
C GLY A 128 18.21 17.92 -19.87
N LYS A 129 17.20 18.75 -19.64
CA LYS A 129 16.29 18.59 -18.50
C LYS A 129 15.34 17.40 -18.61
N GLY A 130 15.26 16.72 -19.76
CA GLY A 130 14.40 15.56 -19.97
C GLY A 130 15.10 14.26 -19.59
N VAL A 131 14.50 13.48 -18.70
CA VAL A 131 14.97 12.15 -18.28
C VAL A 131 13.94 11.11 -18.71
N GLN A 132 14.37 10.07 -19.43
CA GLN A 132 13.52 8.96 -19.84
C GLN A 132 14.04 7.68 -19.19
N ILE A 133 13.17 7.02 -18.42
CA ILE A 133 13.49 5.80 -17.68
C ILE A 133 12.68 4.65 -18.31
N ILE A 134 13.34 3.59 -18.74
CA ILE A 134 12.72 2.50 -19.50
C ILE A 134 12.31 1.40 -18.53
N TYR A 135 11.01 1.29 -18.25
CA TYR A 135 10.44 0.27 -17.37
C TYR A 135 9.66 -0.81 -18.11
N GLY A 136 9.35 -0.59 -19.41
CA GLY A 136 8.52 -1.51 -20.18
C GLY A 136 7.01 -1.31 -19.95
N PRO A 137 6.17 -2.35 -20.17
CA PRO A 137 4.70 -2.21 -20.17
C PRO A 137 4.09 -1.78 -18.84
N GLN A 138 4.83 -1.89 -17.72
CA GLN A 138 4.36 -1.53 -16.38
C GLN A 138 4.48 -0.03 -16.07
N VAL A 139 4.96 0.77 -17.00
CA VAL A 139 5.28 2.19 -16.79
C VAL A 139 4.08 3.03 -16.37
N SER A 140 2.87 2.70 -16.82
CA SER A 140 1.65 3.44 -16.43
C SER A 140 1.33 3.28 -14.95
N VAL A 141 1.53 2.08 -14.41
CA VAL A 141 1.37 1.83 -12.97
C VAL A 141 2.44 2.59 -12.18
N ILE A 142 3.71 2.50 -12.62
CA ILE A 142 4.83 3.20 -11.98
C ILE A 142 4.63 4.73 -12.01
N LYS A 143 4.03 5.27 -13.08
CA LYS A 143 3.69 6.69 -13.15
C LYS A 143 2.64 7.05 -12.10
N SER A 144 1.54 6.29 -12.03
CA SER A 144 0.48 6.55 -11.05
C SER A 144 1.00 6.44 -9.62
N ASP A 145 1.80 5.40 -9.32
CA ASP A 145 2.42 5.22 -8.00
C ASP A 145 3.38 6.39 -7.66
N LEU A 146 4.12 6.91 -8.66
CA LEU A 146 5.02 8.05 -8.46
C LEU A 146 4.27 9.37 -8.29
N GLU A 147 3.18 9.58 -9.04
CA GLU A 147 2.33 10.77 -8.91
C GLU A 147 1.65 10.80 -7.53
N GLU A 148 1.08 9.68 -7.09
CA GLU A 148 0.51 9.54 -5.75
C GLU A 148 1.56 9.80 -4.66
N TYR A 149 2.78 9.28 -4.86
CA TYR A 149 3.89 9.52 -3.94
C TYR A 149 4.31 11.01 -3.92
N LEU A 150 4.33 11.67 -5.09
CA LEU A 150 4.63 13.10 -5.20
C LEU A 150 3.54 13.98 -4.56
N GLU A 151 2.26 13.60 -4.70
CA GLU A 151 1.15 14.28 -4.01
C GLU A 151 1.31 14.21 -2.49
N LYS A 152 1.62 13.03 -1.96
CA LYS A 152 1.89 12.84 -0.51
C LYS A 152 3.14 13.60 -0.02
N CYS A 153 4.11 13.86 -0.90
CA CYS A 153 5.35 14.59 -0.57
C CYS A 153 5.33 16.06 -1.01
N GLY A 154 4.34 16.51 -1.79
CA GLY A 154 4.38 17.75 -2.57
C GLY A 154 3.45 18.86 -2.11
N ASP A 155 2.69 18.71 -1.04
CA ASP A 155 1.84 19.79 -0.50
C ASP A 155 2.63 20.87 0.24
N GLU A 156 3.73 21.34 -0.39
CA GLU A 156 4.51 22.53 0.04
C GLU A 156 4.07 23.82 -0.67
N SER A 157 2.81 23.99 -1.06
CA SER A 157 2.31 25.31 -1.54
C SER A 157 1.14 25.77 -0.70
N ASP A 158 1.42 26.38 0.36
CA ASP A 158 0.84 27.49 1.12
C ASP A 158 1.02 27.23 2.62
N GLU A 159 1.59 28.20 3.32
CA GLU A 159 1.71 28.44 4.75
C GLU A 159 0.79 27.59 5.70
N GLY A 160 1.04 26.26 5.75
CA GLY A 160 0.38 25.32 6.65
C GLY A 160 1.18 24.06 6.65
N ASP A 161 2.09 23.96 7.65
CA ASP A 161 2.76 22.72 8.03
C ASP A 161 1.70 21.61 8.04
N SER A 162 1.72 20.70 7.06
CA SER A 162 0.71 19.65 6.92
C SER A 162 0.96 18.58 7.98
N HIS A 163 0.66 18.95 9.23
CA HIS A 163 0.69 18.04 10.37
C HIS A 163 -0.61 17.25 10.42
N GLU A 164 -0.59 15.99 10.03
CA GLU A 164 -1.72 15.12 10.33
C GLU A 164 -1.62 14.66 11.79
N LEU A 165 -2.56 15.13 12.60
CA LEU A 165 -2.65 14.80 14.01
C LEU A 165 -3.48 13.54 14.24
N ILE A 166 -2.87 12.50 14.75
CA ILE A 166 -3.51 11.24 15.11
C ILE A 166 -3.78 11.23 16.62
N LYS A 167 -5.03 10.99 16.98
CA LYS A 167 -5.43 10.84 18.37
C LYS A 167 -5.26 9.40 18.84
N SER A 168 -5.03 9.22 20.15
CA SER A 168 -4.92 7.87 20.70
C SER A 168 -6.21 7.10 20.52
N PRO A 169 -6.17 5.91 19.87
CA PRO A 169 -7.34 5.07 19.73
C PRO A 169 -7.72 4.36 21.03
N MET A 170 -6.86 4.35 22.04
CA MET A 170 -7.06 3.62 23.28
C MET A 170 -6.61 4.45 24.48
N THR A 171 -7.25 4.22 25.63
CA THR A 171 -6.78 4.69 26.92
C THR A 171 -5.75 3.70 27.45
N GLY A 172 -4.57 4.17 27.87
CA GLY A 172 -3.53 3.27 28.36
C GLY A 172 -2.19 3.93 28.59
N THR A 173 -1.14 3.16 28.36
CA THR A 173 0.26 3.62 28.48
C THR A 173 0.95 3.54 27.12
N VAL A 174 1.42 4.67 26.61
CA VAL A 174 2.20 4.76 25.36
C VAL A 174 3.63 4.28 25.59
N ILE A 175 4.08 3.39 24.72
CA ILE A 175 5.46 2.92 24.62
C ILE A 175 5.94 3.06 23.16
N PRO A 176 7.25 3.26 22.93
CA PRO A 176 7.79 3.22 21.58
C PRO A 176 7.73 1.80 21.01
N LEU A 177 7.68 1.66 19.67
CA LEU A 177 7.65 0.35 19.03
C LEU A 177 8.84 -0.55 19.41
N SER A 178 10.00 0.04 19.67
CA SER A 178 11.20 -0.70 20.09
C SER A 178 11.07 -1.45 21.42
N GLU A 179 10.06 -1.13 22.23
CA GLU A 179 9.75 -1.81 23.49
C GLU A 179 8.67 -2.90 23.34
N VAL A 180 8.09 -3.03 22.15
CA VAL A 180 7.10 -4.10 21.86
C VAL A 180 7.83 -5.44 21.75
N PRO A 181 7.38 -6.50 22.43
CA PRO A 181 8.04 -7.82 22.41
C PRO A 181 7.69 -8.62 21.16
N ASP A 182 7.91 -8.02 19.98
CA ASP A 182 7.75 -8.63 18.66
C ASP A 182 8.71 -7.97 17.68
N GLU A 183 9.53 -8.76 16.99
CA GLU A 183 10.58 -8.26 16.11
C GLU A 183 10.05 -7.49 14.89
N ALA A 184 8.86 -7.86 14.38
CA ALA A 184 8.28 -7.19 13.21
C ALA A 184 7.82 -5.76 13.55
N PHE A 185 7.26 -5.57 14.73
CA PHE A 185 6.85 -4.25 15.22
C PHE A 185 8.04 -3.45 15.74
N ALA A 186 8.88 -4.06 16.59
CA ALA A 186 10.05 -3.38 17.17
C ALA A 186 11.06 -2.93 16.10
N GLY A 187 11.22 -3.73 15.05
CA GLY A 187 12.08 -3.43 13.90
C GLY A 187 11.44 -2.53 12.84
N LYS A 188 10.22 -2.00 13.07
CA LYS A 188 9.46 -1.16 12.13
C LYS A 188 9.25 -1.81 10.75
N MET A 189 9.25 -3.16 10.70
CA MET A 189 9.05 -3.89 9.43
C MET A 189 7.61 -3.77 8.91
N MET A 190 6.67 -3.48 9.78
CA MET A 190 5.23 -3.33 9.49
C MET A 190 4.81 -1.87 9.34
N GLY A 191 5.73 -0.91 9.53
CA GLY A 191 5.45 0.52 9.49
C GLY A 191 6.05 1.27 10.67
N ASP A 192 5.77 2.57 10.80
CA ASP A 192 6.24 3.43 11.88
C ASP A 192 5.07 3.96 12.72
N GLY A 193 5.31 4.21 14.01
CA GLY A 193 4.28 4.65 14.96
C GLY A 193 4.68 4.43 16.40
N ALA A 194 3.69 4.10 17.22
CA ALA A 194 3.90 3.74 18.64
C ALA A 194 2.91 2.65 19.07
N ALA A 195 3.10 2.10 20.27
CA ALA A 195 2.15 1.16 20.84
C ALA A 195 1.50 1.73 22.10
N VAL A 196 0.26 1.29 22.35
CA VAL A 196 -0.47 1.59 23.61
C VAL A 196 -0.70 0.28 24.35
N ILE A 197 -0.35 0.22 25.62
CA ILE A 197 -0.78 -0.87 26.50
C ILE A 197 -2.14 -0.45 27.06
N PRO A 198 -3.26 -1.07 26.64
CA PRO A 198 -4.60 -0.60 26.98
C PRO A 198 -4.94 -0.82 28.47
N ASP A 199 -5.63 0.16 29.05
CA ASP A 199 -6.21 0.08 30.40
C ASP A 199 -7.73 -0.19 30.35
N ASP A 200 -8.37 -0.01 29.16
CA ASP A 200 -9.80 -0.23 28.94
C ASP A 200 -10.05 -1.12 27.71
N GLU A 201 -11.32 -1.48 27.47
CA GLU A 201 -11.73 -2.48 26.49
C GLU A 201 -12.01 -1.91 25.08
N TYR A 202 -12.09 -0.58 24.92
CA TYR A 202 -12.56 0.02 23.66
C TYR A 202 -11.42 0.62 22.83
N VAL A 203 -11.54 0.41 21.53
CA VAL A 203 -10.70 1.04 20.52
C VAL A 203 -11.56 1.99 19.68
N TYR A 204 -11.06 3.19 19.46
CA TYR A 204 -11.74 4.28 18.77
C TYR A 204 -10.99 4.71 17.53
N ALA A 205 -11.69 5.33 16.58
CA ALA A 205 -11.09 5.92 15.39
C ALA A 205 -10.10 7.03 15.76
N PRO A 206 -8.83 6.95 15.31
CA PRO A 206 -7.78 7.90 15.67
C PRO A 206 -7.85 9.21 14.89
N ALA A 207 -8.53 9.19 13.74
CA ALA A 207 -8.76 10.30 12.82
C ALA A 207 -10.07 10.08 12.08
N ASP A 208 -10.51 11.06 11.28
CA ASP A 208 -11.57 10.87 10.30
C ASP A 208 -11.00 10.02 9.15
N GLY A 209 -11.79 9.06 8.63
CA GLY A 209 -11.27 8.17 7.58
C GLY A 209 -12.13 6.94 7.33
N THR A 210 -11.58 5.99 6.59
CA THR A 210 -12.27 4.79 6.14
C THR A 210 -11.61 3.52 6.68
N VAL A 211 -12.41 2.60 7.19
CA VAL A 211 -11.95 1.26 7.57
C VAL A 211 -11.64 0.46 6.30
N THR A 212 -10.37 0.13 6.07
CA THR A 212 -9.94 -0.60 4.87
C THR A 212 -10.17 -2.09 4.99
N PHE A 213 -9.97 -2.64 6.19
CA PHE A 213 -10.33 -4.02 6.50
C PHE A 213 -10.48 -4.24 8.00
N VAL A 214 -11.29 -5.23 8.37
CA VAL A 214 -11.36 -5.81 9.71
C VAL A 214 -10.87 -7.25 9.64
N PHE A 215 -9.84 -7.59 10.43
CA PHE A 215 -9.38 -8.99 10.44
C PHE A 215 -10.49 -9.95 10.88
N PRO A 216 -10.55 -11.19 10.31
CA PRO A 216 -11.59 -12.16 10.67
C PRO A 216 -11.67 -12.46 12.18
N THR A 217 -10.55 -12.43 12.87
CA THR A 217 -10.45 -12.60 14.35
C THR A 217 -10.65 -11.27 15.09
N LYS A 218 -10.89 -10.15 14.39
CA LYS A 218 -11.21 -8.81 14.90
C LYS A 218 -10.14 -8.19 15.83
N HIS A 219 -8.94 -8.78 15.90
CA HIS A 219 -7.84 -8.26 16.72
C HIS A 219 -7.11 -7.08 16.06
N ALA A 220 -7.31 -6.86 14.77
CA ALA A 220 -6.67 -5.79 14.04
C ALA A 220 -7.61 -5.17 13.01
N ILE A 221 -7.45 -3.87 12.80
CA ILE A 221 -8.18 -3.04 11.84
C ILE A 221 -7.19 -2.28 10.99
N GLY A 222 -7.35 -2.37 9.66
CA GLY A 222 -6.75 -1.45 8.70
C GLY A 222 -7.62 -0.22 8.57
N PHE A 223 -6.99 0.93 8.48
CA PHE A 223 -7.66 2.22 8.48
C PHE A 223 -6.92 3.17 7.54
N GLN A 224 -7.65 3.92 6.73
CA GLN A 224 -7.08 4.99 5.89
C GLN A 224 -7.66 6.31 6.36
N THR A 225 -6.79 7.24 6.74
CA THR A 225 -7.20 8.59 7.12
C THR A 225 -7.73 9.35 5.91
N ASP A 226 -8.52 10.41 6.12
CA ASP A 226 -8.96 11.29 5.03
C ASP A 226 -7.78 12.04 4.38
N GLY A 227 -6.64 12.15 5.09
CA GLY A 227 -5.36 12.59 4.55
C GLY A 227 -4.67 11.57 3.63
N GLY A 228 -5.26 10.38 3.44
CA GLY A 228 -4.78 9.34 2.52
C GLY A 228 -3.70 8.42 3.10
N HIS A 229 -3.38 8.51 4.39
CA HIS A 229 -2.38 7.65 5.02
C HIS A 229 -2.99 6.35 5.54
N GLU A 230 -2.33 5.23 5.20
CA GLU A 230 -2.75 3.91 5.68
C GLU A 230 -2.20 3.62 7.07
N MET A 231 -3.07 3.14 7.94
CA MET A 231 -2.75 2.78 9.32
C MET A 231 -3.18 1.36 9.64
N LEU A 232 -2.48 0.74 10.59
CA LEU A 232 -2.85 -0.52 11.22
C LEU A 232 -3.00 -0.29 12.74
N ILE A 233 -4.15 -0.68 13.29
CA ILE A 233 -4.40 -0.74 14.73
C ILE A 233 -4.47 -2.22 15.10
N HIS A 234 -3.51 -2.71 15.88
CA HIS A 234 -3.40 -4.11 16.25
C HIS A 234 -3.47 -4.23 17.79
N VAL A 235 -4.42 -5.00 18.31
CA VAL A 235 -4.65 -5.11 19.76
C VAL A 235 -3.93 -6.32 20.34
N GLY A 236 -2.93 -6.09 21.18
CA GLY A 236 -2.09 -7.12 21.80
C GLY A 236 -1.15 -7.82 20.81
N ILE A 237 -0.24 -8.61 21.31
CA ILE A 237 0.72 -9.41 20.51
C ILE A 237 0.25 -10.85 20.47
N ASP A 238 0.37 -11.52 19.28
CA ASP A 238 -0.07 -12.91 19.03
C ASP A 238 -1.57 -13.18 19.21
N THR A 239 -2.38 -12.13 19.24
CA THR A 239 -3.85 -12.21 19.40
C THR A 239 -4.57 -12.84 18.21
N VAL A 240 -3.90 -12.98 17.06
CA VAL A 240 -4.42 -13.71 15.88
C VAL A 240 -4.81 -15.15 16.19
N SER A 241 -4.16 -15.77 17.17
CA SER A 241 -4.40 -17.15 17.61
C SER A 241 -5.64 -17.30 18.50
N LEU A 242 -6.18 -16.19 19.01
CA LEU A 242 -7.37 -16.21 19.86
C LEU A 242 -8.63 -16.43 19.01
N SER A 243 -9.59 -17.17 19.55
CA SER A 243 -10.93 -17.25 18.98
C SER A 243 -11.59 -15.88 19.02
N GLY A 244 -12.36 -15.55 17.95
CA GLY A 244 -12.96 -14.22 17.78
C GLY A 244 -13.95 -13.77 18.88
N ASP A 245 -14.18 -14.57 19.89
CA ASP A 245 -15.08 -14.26 21.01
C ASP A 245 -14.51 -13.20 21.98
N SER A 246 -13.17 -13.05 22.03
CA SER A 246 -12.50 -12.01 22.84
C SER A 246 -12.56 -10.61 22.20
N PHE A 247 -13.08 -10.51 20.96
CA PHE A 247 -13.15 -9.25 20.21
C PHE A 247 -14.53 -9.05 19.59
N GLU A 248 -15.05 -7.83 19.67
CA GLU A 248 -16.28 -7.40 18.99
C GLU A 248 -15.98 -6.19 18.11
N ALA A 249 -16.27 -6.28 16.81
CA ALA A 249 -16.11 -5.15 15.90
C ALA A 249 -17.46 -4.43 15.71
N PHE A 250 -17.44 -3.10 15.75
CA PHE A 250 -18.61 -2.23 15.54
C PHE A 250 -18.64 -1.66 14.12
N VAL A 251 -17.62 -1.95 13.32
CA VAL A 251 -17.42 -1.44 11.96
C VAL A 251 -17.12 -2.59 11.00
N HIS A 252 -17.27 -2.31 9.71
CA HIS A 252 -17.03 -3.23 8.61
C HIS A 252 -16.07 -2.60 7.59
N ASP A 253 -15.54 -3.42 6.70
CA ASP A 253 -14.73 -2.97 5.58
C ASP A 253 -15.51 -1.96 4.72
N GLY A 254 -14.92 -0.79 4.48
CA GLY A 254 -15.49 0.31 3.71
C GLY A 254 -16.31 1.32 4.52
N ASP A 255 -16.51 1.11 5.83
CA ASP A 255 -17.21 2.09 6.66
C ASP A 255 -16.37 3.36 6.84
N HIS A 256 -16.96 4.53 6.57
CA HIS A 256 -16.35 5.82 6.89
C HIS A 256 -16.71 6.20 8.33
N VAL A 257 -15.71 6.52 9.14
CA VAL A 257 -15.83 6.84 10.56
C VAL A 257 -15.23 8.19 10.87
N ARG A 258 -15.70 8.79 11.98
CA ARG A 258 -15.15 10.03 12.51
C ARG A 258 -14.25 9.75 13.70
N THR A 259 -13.32 10.63 13.95
CA THR A 259 -12.47 10.61 15.13
C THR A 259 -13.27 10.39 16.42
N GLY A 260 -12.95 9.32 17.14
CA GLY A 260 -13.62 8.95 18.38
C GLY A 260 -14.81 8.01 18.22
N ASP A 261 -15.19 7.60 17.00
CA ASP A 261 -16.16 6.53 16.80
C ASP A 261 -15.58 5.19 17.28
N LYS A 262 -16.45 4.32 17.83
CA LYS A 262 -16.01 3.00 18.30
C LYS A 262 -15.70 2.09 17.11
N LEU A 263 -14.52 1.54 17.09
CA LEU A 263 -14.08 0.57 16.08
C LEU A 263 -14.25 -0.87 16.55
N LEU A 264 -13.70 -1.18 17.73
CA LEU A 264 -13.82 -2.51 18.31
C LEU A 264 -13.82 -2.48 19.84
N LYS A 265 -14.26 -3.60 20.41
CA LYS A 265 -14.11 -3.92 21.83
C LYS A 265 -13.23 -5.15 21.98
N ALA A 266 -12.30 -5.13 22.92
CA ALA A 266 -11.42 -6.23 23.29
C ALA A 266 -11.58 -6.57 24.76
N ASP A 267 -11.85 -7.82 25.10
CA ASP A 267 -11.86 -8.26 26.49
C ASP A 267 -10.42 -8.37 27.02
N ILE A 268 -9.91 -7.24 27.51
CA ILE A 268 -8.52 -7.12 27.98
C ILE A 268 -8.23 -8.08 29.15
N GLN A 269 -9.22 -8.38 29.98
CA GLN A 269 -9.02 -9.30 31.11
C GLN A 269 -8.85 -10.74 30.62
N GLU A 270 -9.63 -11.14 29.61
CA GLU A 270 -9.51 -12.44 29.01
C GLU A 270 -8.22 -12.58 28.18
N ILE A 271 -7.86 -11.55 27.42
CA ILE A 271 -6.70 -11.56 26.53
C ILE A 271 -5.40 -11.59 27.31
N LYS A 272 -5.30 -10.83 28.40
CA LYS A 272 -4.09 -10.63 29.22
C LYS A 272 -3.38 -11.94 29.60
N ASP A 273 -4.15 -12.96 29.95
CA ASP A 273 -3.60 -14.23 30.42
C ASP A 273 -3.27 -15.21 29.27
N LYS A 274 -3.63 -14.85 28.03
CA LYS A 274 -3.52 -15.71 26.84
C LYS A 274 -2.45 -15.28 25.86
N VAL A 275 -1.91 -14.06 26.01
CA VAL A 275 -0.97 -13.47 25.04
C VAL A 275 0.32 -13.02 25.73
N PRO A 276 1.43 -12.94 24.99
CA PRO A 276 2.72 -12.49 25.52
C PRO A 276 2.70 -11.05 26.02
N SER A 277 1.91 -10.19 25.40
CA SER A 277 1.83 -8.77 25.74
C SER A 277 0.52 -8.14 25.25
N LEU A 278 0.01 -7.21 26.04
CA LEU A 278 -1.10 -6.32 25.66
C LEU A 278 -0.63 -5.10 24.85
N ALA A 279 0.67 -4.94 24.60
CA ALA A 279 1.16 -3.86 23.76
C ALA A 279 0.42 -3.89 22.41
N SER A 280 -0.23 -2.79 22.07
CA SER A 280 -1.13 -2.67 20.93
C SER A 280 -0.55 -1.65 19.96
N PRO A 281 0.16 -2.11 18.88
CA PRO A 281 0.73 -1.22 17.88
C PRO A 281 -0.32 -0.42 17.11
N VAL A 282 -0.02 0.86 16.92
CA VAL A 282 -0.74 1.81 16.05
C VAL A 282 0.28 2.39 15.10
N LEU A 283 0.20 2.00 13.85
CA LEU A 283 1.25 2.19 12.85
C LEU A 283 0.69 2.88 11.61
N PHE A 284 1.53 3.66 10.95
CA PHE A 284 1.41 3.98 9.54
C PHE A 284 2.12 2.89 8.74
N THR A 285 1.41 2.19 7.85
CA THR A 285 1.93 1.02 7.11
C THR A 285 2.57 1.38 5.78
N ASP A 286 2.18 2.50 5.18
CA ASP A 286 2.69 3.03 3.92
C ASP A 286 3.11 4.49 4.09
N LEU A 287 4.21 4.70 4.80
CA LEU A 287 4.74 6.04 5.06
C LEU A 287 5.81 6.38 4.01
N PRO A 288 5.62 7.46 3.22
CA PRO A 288 6.62 7.96 2.31
C PRO A 288 7.93 8.33 3.02
N ASP A 289 9.07 8.17 2.34
CA ASP A 289 10.40 8.50 2.91
C ASP A 289 10.56 9.98 3.30
N CYS A 290 9.71 10.86 2.76
CA CYS A 290 9.67 12.30 3.07
C CYS A 290 8.96 12.61 4.39
N LEU A 291 8.20 11.67 4.95
CA LEU A 291 7.47 11.85 6.20
C LEU A 291 8.13 11.09 7.35
N GLU A 292 7.92 11.59 8.56
CA GLU A 292 8.31 10.92 9.81
C GLU A 292 7.20 11.03 10.85
N VAL A 293 7.16 10.04 11.75
CA VAL A 293 6.17 9.98 12.84
C VAL A 293 6.77 10.52 14.12
N HIS A 294 6.16 11.56 14.66
CA HIS A 294 6.51 12.09 15.96
C HIS A 294 5.54 11.57 17.04
N ILE A 295 6.09 11.00 18.11
CA ILE A 295 5.31 10.57 19.27
C ILE A 295 5.12 11.79 20.18
N LEU A 296 3.91 12.34 20.24
CA LEU A 296 3.61 13.55 20.99
C LEU A 296 3.55 13.32 22.51
N LYS A 297 3.21 12.11 22.93
CA LYS A 297 3.05 11.79 24.35
C LYS A 297 3.58 10.39 24.65
N ARG A 298 4.29 10.25 25.77
CA ARG A 298 4.73 8.97 26.33
C ARG A 298 4.09 8.77 27.72
N GLY A 299 3.97 7.52 28.13
CA GLY A 299 3.30 7.19 29.41
C GLY A 299 1.78 7.23 29.29
N LYS A 300 1.08 7.64 30.33
CA LYS A 300 -0.39 7.57 30.36
C LYS A 300 -1.05 8.53 29.38
N ILE A 301 -1.98 7.97 28.60
CA ILE A 301 -2.79 8.67 27.62
C ILE A 301 -4.25 8.22 27.72
N ARG A 302 -5.19 9.11 27.36
CA ARG A 302 -6.60 8.77 27.18
C ARG A 302 -6.93 8.69 25.69
N SER A 303 -7.90 7.87 25.36
CA SER A 303 -8.47 7.86 23.99
C SER A 303 -8.91 9.29 23.62
N GLY A 304 -8.63 9.68 22.35
CA GLY A 304 -8.93 11.03 21.86
C GLY A 304 -7.91 12.12 22.19
N GLU A 305 -6.90 11.85 23.04
CA GLU A 305 -5.79 12.81 23.25
C GLU A 305 -4.79 12.75 22.08
N PRO A 306 -4.08 13.87 21.76
CA PRO A 306 -2.99 13.88 20.78
C PRO A 306 -1.96 12.78 21.06
N PHE A 307 -1.62 11.99 20.04
CA PHE A 307 -0.81 10.77 20.19
C PHE A 307 0.38 10.74 19.24
N LEU A 308 0.12 10.77 17.95
CA LEU A 308 1.13 10.79 16.89
C LEU A 308 0.89 12.00 15.98
N GLU A 309 1.94 12.46 15.36
CA GLU A 309 1.90 13.55 14.39
C GLU A 309 2.81 13.21 13.22
N LEU A 310 2.32 13.38 11.98
CA LEU A 310 3.13 13.27 10.80
C LEU A 310 3.79 14.60 10.48
N HIS A 311 5.09 14.56 10.23
CA HIS A 311 5.88 15.71 9.83
C HIS A 311 6.64 15.42 8.55
N ASN A 312 6.85 16.44 7.73
CA ASN A 312 7.86 16.39 6.69
C ASN A 312 9.24 16.29 7.33
N LYS A 313 10.07 15.34 6.86
CA LYS A 313 11.47 15.27 7.31
C LYS A 313 12.19 16.55 6.95
N GLU A 314 12.83 17.19 7.94
CA GLU A 314 13.69 18.34 7.69
C GLU A 314 14.77 17.98 6.65
N LYS A 315 14.91 18.83 5.63
CA LYS A 315 16.00 18.68 4.64
C LYS A 315 17.32 18.81 5.38
N GLN A 316 18.07 17.71 5.53
CA GLN A 316 19.46 17.80 5.95
C GLN A 316 20.21 18.59 4.88
N GLU A 317 20.55 19.84 5.19
CA GLU A 317 21.53 20.59 4.39
C GLU A 317 22.84 19.80 4.43
N VAL A 318 23.18 19.17 3.32
CA VAL A 318 24.50 18.58 3.12
C VAL A 318 25.48 19.73 2.94
N GLY A 319 26.15 20.11 4.05
CA GLY A 319 27.18 21.11 4.08
C GLY A 319 28.46 20.67 3.28
#